data_946c7940cb37819f7db21a9bff428734
#
_entry.id   946c7940cb37819f7db21a9bff428734
#
_cell.length_a   1.000
_cell.length_b   1.000
_cell.length_c   1.000
_cell.angle_alpha   90.00
_cell.angle_beta   90.00
_cell.angle_gamma   90.00
#
_symmetry.space_group_name_H-M   'P 1'
#
loop_
_entity.id
_entity.type
_entity.pdbx_description
1 polymer ?
#
loop_
_entity_poly.entity_id
_entity_poly.type
_entity_poly.pdbx_seq_one_letter_code
_entity_poly.pdbx_strand_id
1 'polypeptide(L)'
;IDAFEKMLEEQNYDDITVNSLCDFASIRRATFYKHFSDKLEFTDFAASCLHENISKTCHAKADLHTYLSLYAASFFEYFKSHEAMVAHLLGSKDLFTLMQSLENRICLGIREKLIASGEKLPAAPEITAMFYAGGLIQTVYTWLTAKRRVPEDKMLAEITALIDAVHAEA
;
A
#
# COMPACT_ATOMS: atom_id res chain seq x y z
N ILE A 1 -2.29 -1.53 -15.48
CA ILE A 1 -2.46 -1.96 -14.08
C ILE A 1 -3.44 -3.14 -14.03
N ASP A 2 -4.67 -3.01 -14.49
CA ASP A 2 -5.73 -4.04 -14.41
C ASP A 2 -5.29 -5.42 -14.93
N ALA A 3 -4.49 -5.47 -16.00
CA ALA A 3 -3.92 -6.71 -16.52
C ALA A 3 -2.96 -7.37 -15.53
N PHE A 4 -2.14 -6.58 -14.84
CA PHE A 4 -1.18 -7.04 -13.85
C PHE A 4 -1.87 -7.57 -12.58
N GLU A 5 -2.87 -6.85 -12.09
CA GLU A 5 -3.67 -7.28 -10.94
C GLU A 5 -4.38 -8.61 -11.23
N LYS A 6 -5.01 -8.74 -12.41
CA LYS A 6 -5.64 -10.02 -12.83
C LYS A 6 -4.63 -11.17 -12.92
N MET A 7 -3.45 -10.91 -13.47
CA MET A 7 -2.39 -11.95 -13.51
C MET A 7 -1.93 -12.34 -12.12
N LEU A 8 -1.82 -11.38 -11.18
CA LEU A 8 -1.46 -11.66 -9.79
C LEU A 8 -2.54 -12.43 -9.04
N GLU A 9 -3.80 -12.35 -9.43
CA GLU A 9 -4.86 -13.19 -8.87
C GLU A 9 -4.74 -14.66 -9.31
N GLU A 10 -4.11 -14.93 -10.45
CA GLU A 10 -4.04 -16.27 -11.08
C GLU A 10 -2.68 -16.97 -10.90
N GLN A 11 -1.58 -16.23 -10.71
CA GLN A 11 -0.23 -16.79 -10.67
C GLN A 11 0.74 -15.97 -9.79
N ASN A 12 1.84 -16.62 -9.37
CA ASN A 12 2.85 -16.00 -8.55
C ASN A 12 3.52 -14.82 -9.28
N TYR A 13 3.87 -13.78 -8.50
CA TYR A 13 4.60 -12.63 -9.02
C TYR A 13 5.86 -13.02 -9.81
N ASP A 14 6.62 -14.01 -9.31
CA ASP A 14 7.88 -14.44 -9.93
C ASP A 14 7.67 -15.04 -11.34
N ASP A 15 6.51 -15.63 -11.61
CA ASP A 15 6.15 -16.24 -12.89
C ASP A 15 5.66 -15.21 -13.93
N ILE A 16 5.28 -14.00 -13.48
CA ILE A 16 4.88 -12.91 -14.36
C ILE A 16 6.14 -12.28 -14.97
N THR A 17 6.27 -12.39 -16.29
CA THR A 17 7.32 -11.75 -17.06
C THR A 17 6.80 -10.50 -17.78
N VAL A 18 7.69 -9.59 -18.16
CA VAL A 18 7.31 -8.43 -19.02
C VAL A 18 6.65 -8.91 -20.31
N ASN A 19 7.10 -10.05 -20.85
CA ASN A 19 6.53 -10.62 -22.07
C ASN A 19 5.08 -11.06 -21.85
N SER A 20 4.85 -11.90 -20.84
CA SER A 20 3.49 -12.39 -20.51
C SER A 20 2.54 -11.24 -20.15
N LEU A 21 3.04 -10.22 -19.43
CA LEU A 21 2.26 -9.04 -19.09
C LEU A 21 1.87 -8.23 -20.33
N CYS A 22 2.82 -8.01 -21.25
CA CYS A 22 2.55 -7.30 -22.51
C CYS A 22 1.55 -8.04 -23.38
N ASP A 23 1.70 -9.37 -23.49
CA ASP A 23 0.80 -10.22 -24.26
C ASP A 23 -0.61 -10.22 -23.66
N PHE A 24 -0.72 -10.35 -22.33
CA PHE A 24 -2.01 -10.31 -21.63
C PHE A 24 -2.70 -8.93 -21.74
N ALA A 25 -1.92 -7.85 -21.61
CA ALA A 25 -2.41 -6.47 -21.74
C ALA A 25 -2.63 -6.03 -23.20
N SER A 26 -2.30 -6.89 -24.19
CA SER A 26 -2.38 -6.57 -25.62
C SER A 26 -1.57 -5.32 -26.02
N ILE A 27 -0.41 -5.11 -25.42
CA ILE A 27 0.51 -4.02 -25.72
C ILE A 27 1.82 -4.54 -26.33
N ARG A 28 2.48 -3.71 -27.13
CA ARG A 28 3.81 -4.04 -27.67
C ARG A 28 4.88 -3.88 -26.58
N ARG A 29 5.85 -4.79 -26.52
CA ARG A 29 7.00 -4.69 -25.60
C ARG A 29 7.75 -3.36 -25.73
N ALA A 30 7.90 -2.84 -26.94
CA ALA A 30 8.51 -1.52 -27.15
C ALA A 30 7.75 -0.40 -26.42
N THR A 31 6.42 -0.52 -26.29
CA THR A 31 5.61 0.41 -25.53
C THR A 31 5.90 0.29 -24.03
N PHE A 32 6.03 -0.93 -23.51
CA PHE A 32 6.41 -1.15 -22.11
C PHE A 32 7.77 -0.52 -21.81
N TYR A 33 8.80 -0.90 -22.59
CA TYR A 33 10.17 -0.43 -22.37
C TYR A 33 10.42 1.07 -22.68
N LYS A 34 9.44 1.74 -23.29
CA LYS A 34 9.44 3.20 -23.39
C LYS A 34 9.16 3.89 -22.05
N HIS A 35 8.48 3.20 -21.12
CA HIS A 35 8.02 3.76 -19.85
C HIS A 35 8.70 3.13 -18.63
N PHE A 36 9.11 1.86 -18.73
CA PHE A 36 9.67 1.09 -17.63
C PHE A 36 10.88 0.30 -18.11
N SER A 37 11.96 0.31 -17.33
CA SER A 37 13.18 -0.46 -17.65
C SER A 37 12.99 -1.96 -17.42
N ASP A 38 12.18 -2.33 -16.44
CA ASP A 38 11.93 -3.71 -16.03
C ASP A 38 10.60 -3.89 -15.31
N LYS A 39 10.32 -5.13 -14.87
CA LYS A 39 9.11 -5.47 -14.12
C LYS A 39 9.07 -4.79 -12.75
N LEU A 40 10.21 -4.60 -12.10
CA LEU A 40 10.26 -4.03 -10.76
C LEU A 40 9.90 -2.55 -10.79
N GLU A 41 10.44 -1.77 -11.74
CA GLU A 41 10.05 -0.37 -11.94
C GLU A 41 8.56 -0.22 -12.27
N PHE A 42 8.02 -1.13 -13.11
CA PHE A 42 6.57 -1.17 -13.36
C PHE A 42 5.77 -1.48 -12.08
N THR A 43 6.26 -2.38 -11.23
CA THR A 43 5.57 -2.73 -9.97
C THR A 43 5.63 -1.57 -8.98
N ASP A 44 6.72 -0.81 -8.92
CA ASP A 44 6.79 0.43 -8.13
C ASP A 44 5.76 1.47 -8.62
N PHE A 45 5.60 1.58 -9.93
CA PHE A 45 4.53 2.41 -10.50
C PHE A 45 3.13 1.89 -10.13
N ALA A 46 2.91 0.57 -10.15
CA ALA A 46 1.65 -0.03 -9.72
C ALA A 46 1.34 0.26 -8.25
N ALA A 47 2.34 0.16 -7.37
CA ALA A 47 2.22 0.56 -5.96
C ALA A 47 1.85 2.05 -5.80
N SER A 48 2.38 2.91 -6.66
CA SER A 48 2.00 4.34 -6.68
C SER A 48 0.53 4.54 -7.05
N CYS A 49 0.06 3.83 -8.08
CA CYS A 49 -1.35 3.87 -8.49
C CYS A 49 -2.28 3.36 -7.38
N LEU A 50 -1.90 2.29 -6.70
CA LEU A 50 -2.65 1.78 -5.55
C LEU A 50 -2.75 2.84 -4.44
N HIS A 51 -1.59 3.42 -4.05
CA HIS A 51 -1.56 4.49 -3.05
C HIS A 51 -2.48 5.66 -3.43
N GLU A 52 -2.40 6.14 -4.68
CA GLU A 52 -3.25 7.23 -5.17
C GLU A 52 -4.74 6.87 -5.12
N ASN A 53 -5.10 5.64 -5.50
CA ASN A 53 -6.49 5.20 -5.49
C ASN A 53 -7.04 5.16 -4.06
N ILE A 54 -6.29 4.59 -3.11
CA ILE A 54 -6.66 4.59 -1.69
C ILE A 54 -6.74 6.03 -1.15
N SER A 55 -5.75 6.87 -1.44
CA SER A 55 -5.73 8.26 -0.98
C SER A 55 -6.92 9.08 -1.50
N LYS A 56 -7.41 8.82 -2.71
CA LYS A 56 -8.60 9.48 -3.28
C LYS A 56 -9.89 9.11 -2.55
N THR A 57 -9.97 7.93 -1.94
CA THR A 57 -11.15 7.54 -1.12
C THR A 57 -11.17 8.27 0.22
N CYS A 58 -10.00 8.71 0.69
CA CYS A 58 -9.87 9.51 1.90
C CYS A 58 -10.17 10.97 1.56
N HIS A 59 -11.27 11.51 2.05
CA HIS A 59 -11.72 12.87 1.72
C HIS A 59 -10.59 13.90 1.77
N ALA A 60 -10.35 14.61 0.67
CA ALA A 60 -9.24 15.57 0.52
C ALA A 60 -9.23 16.69 1.58
N LYS A 61 -10.39 17.00 2.19
CA LYS A 61 -10.57 18.01 3.24
C LYS A 61 -10.68 17.42 4.65
N ALA A 62 -10.50 16.10 4.82
CA ALA A 62 -10.48 15.49 6.14
C ALA A 62 -9.30 16.06 6.96
N ASP A 63 -9.52 16.24 8.26
CA ASP A 63 -8.41 16.45 9.19
C ASP A 63 -7.45 15.26 9.13
N LEU A 64 -6.26 15.44 9.65
CA LEU A 64 -5.19 14.45 9.55
C LEU A 64 -5.58 13.10 10.16
N HIS A 65 -6.19 13.14 11.34
CA HIS A 65 -6.64 11.95 12.06
C HIS A 65 -7.67 11.14 11.23
N THR A 66 -8.71 11.79 10.75
CA THR A 66 -9.73 11.18 9.88
C THR A 66 -9.11 10.62 8.60
N TYR A 67 -8.17 11.36 7.99
CA TYR A 67 -7.45 10.87 6.80
C TYR A 67 -6.68 9.58 7.08
N LEU A 68 -5.88 9.54 8.14
CA LEU A 68 -5.06 8.37 8.50
C LEU A 68 -5.93 7.15 8.82
N SER A 69 -7.02 7.34 9.55
CA SER A 69 -7.96 6.26 9.89
C SER A 69 -8.68 5.70 8.66
N LEU A 70 -9.16 6.57 7.76
CA LEU A 70 -9.77 6.15 6.49
C LEU A 70 -8.76 5.46 5.57
N TYR A 71 -7.52 5.98 5.52
CA TYR A 71 -6.46 5.38 4.73
C TYR A 71 -6.15 3.95 5.21
N ALA A 72 -5.97 3.78 6.52
CA ALA A 72 -5.72 2.46 7.11
C ALA A 72 -6.87 1.47 6.84
N ALA A 73 -8.12 1.91 6.97
CA ALA A 73 -9.29 1.08 6.69
C ALA A 73 -9.37 0.69 5.20
N SER A 74 -9.18 1.65 4.29
CA SER A 74 -9.23 1.39 2.84
C SER A 74 -8.06 0.51 2.38
N PHE A 75 -6.88 0.70 2.97
CA PHE A 75 -5.70 -0.13 2.72
C PHE A 75 -5.91 -1.58 3.14
N PHE A 76 -6.44 -1.76 4.34
CA PHE A 76 -6.76 -3.08 4.88
C PHE A 76 -7.82 -3.80 4.02
N GLU A 77 -8.92 -3.11 3.69
CA GLU A 77 -10.01 -3.67 2.86
C GLU A 77 -9.52 -4.05 1.46
N TYR A 78 -8.63 -3.25 0.85
CA TYR A 78 -8.04 -3.59 -0.45
C TYR A 78 -7.30 -4.94 -0.39
N PHE A 79 -6.39 -5.13 0.56
CA PHE A 79 -5.62 -6.37 0.65
C PHE A 79 -6.46 -7.57 1.07
N LYS A 80 -7.49 -7.35 1.87
CA LYS A 80 -8.46 -8.38 2.23
C LYS A 80 -9.29 -8.82 1.02
N SER A 81 -9.74 -7.89 0.20
CA SER A 81 -10.54 -8.22 -1.00
C SER A 81 -9.74 -8.89 -2.12
N HIS A 82 -8.39 -8.85 -2.04
CA HIS A 82 -7.47 -9.43 -3.02
C HIS A 82 -6.56 -10.52 -2.39
N GLU A 83 -7.13 -11.41 -1.56
CA GLU A 83 -6.34 -12.41 -0.82
C GLU A 83 -5.53 -13.35 -1.74
N ALA A 84 -6.04 -13.70 -2.93
CA ALA A 84 -5.31 -14.53 -3.89
C ALA A 84 -4.06 -13.81 -4.43
N MET A 85 -4.19 -12.55 -4.83
CA MET A 85 -3.08 -11.69 -5.24
C MET A 85 -2.04 -11.57 -4.12
N VAL A 86 -2.50 -11.33 -2.89
CA VAL A 86 -1.62 -11.23 -1.71
C VAL A 86 -0.84 -12.51 -1.49
N ALA A 87 -1.48 -13.67 -1.57
CA ALA A 87 -0.80 -14.97 -1.40
C ALA A 87 0.32 -15.17 -2.45
N HIS A 88 0.07 -14.76 -3.70
CA HIS A 88 1.04 -14.84 -4.79
C HIS A 88 2.19 -13.83 -4.65
N LEU A 89 1.95 -12.67 -4.03
CA LEU A 89 3.00 -11.69 -3.68
C LEU A 89 3.83 -12.17 -2.49
N LEU A 90 3.18 -12.70 -1.43
CA LEU A 90 3.86 -13.17 -0.22
C LEU A 90 4.83 -14.35 -0.50
N GLY A 91 4.58 -15.14 -1.54
CA GLY A 91 5.46 -16.22 -1.99
C GLY A 91 6.66 -15.77 -2.83
N SER A 92 6.76 -14.49 -3.18
CA SER A 92 7.82 -13.97 -4.06
C SER A 92 9.17 -13.85 -3.34
N LYS A 93 10.24 -14.17 -4.07
CA LYS A 93 11.63 -13.88 -3.63
C LYS A 93 11.91 -12.38 -3.52
N ASP A 94 11.16 -11.54 -4.24
CA ASP A 94 11.28 -10.08 -4.26
C ASP A 94 10.38 -9.39 -3.22
N LEU A 95 9.68 -10.16 -2.35
CA LEU A 95 8.70 -9.66 -1.38
C LEU A 95 9.21 -8.47 -0.57
N PHE A 96 10.44 -8.53 -0.06
CA PHE A 96 11.01 -7.44 0.72
C PHE A 96 11.09 -6.13 -0.09
N THR A 97 11.56 -6.22 -1.34
CA THR A 97 11.65 -5.06 -2.24
C THR A 97 10.26 -4.51 -2.57
N LEU A 98 9.27 -5.39 -2.79
CA LEU A 98 7.89 -4.99 -3.05
C LEU A 98 7.26 -4.29 -1.86
N MET A 99 7.47 -4.81 -0.65
CA MET A 99 7.01 -4.18 0.59
C MET A 99 7.66 -2.82 0.82
N GLN A 100 8.98 -2.70 0.60
CA GLN A 100 9.67 -1.42 0.71
C GLN A 100 9.17 -0.38 -0.30
N SER A 101 8.93 -0.79 -1.54
CA SER A 101 8.37 0.10 -2.56
C SER A 101 7.03 0.66 -2.13
N LEU A 102 6.12 -0.21 -1.68
CA LEU A 102 4.80 0.20 -1.19
C LEU A 102 4.89 1.10 0.05
N GLU A 103 5.74 0.74 1.04
CA GLU A 103 5.98 1.54 2.24
C GLU A 103 6.47 2.95 1.89
N ASN A 104 7.45 3.07 0.98
CA ASN A 104 7.97 4.36 0.55
C ASN A 104 6.88 5.24 -0.08
N ARG A 105 5.98 4.67 -0.89
CA ARG A 105 4.87 5.42 -1.50
C ARG A 105 3.87 5.91 -0.47
N ILE A 106 3.50 5.06 0.48
CA ILE A 106 2.62 5.43 1.60
C ILE A 106 3.27 6.52 2.45
N CYS A 107 4.54 6.36 2.79
CA CYS A 107 5.31 7.32 3.58
C CYS A 107 5.34 8.71 2.92
N LEU A 108 5.62 8.78 1.61
CA LEU A 108 5.62 10.03 0.87
C LEU A 108 4.23 10.70 0.89
N GLY A 109 3.16 9.95 0.63
CA GLY A 109 1.79 10.50 0.64
C GLY A 109 1.34 10.97 2.02
N ILE A 110 1.63 10.22 3.08
CA ILE A 110 1.36 10.64 4.46
C ILE A 110 2.15 11.89 4.80
N ARG A 111 3.45 11.94 4.46
CA ARG A 111 4.29 13.12 4.70
C ARG A 111 3.75 14.38 4.02
N GLU A 112 3.33 14.28 2.77
CA GLU A 112 2.72 15.41 2.05
C GLU A 112 1.44 15.89 2.76
N LYS A 113 0.60 14.97 3.23
CA LYS A 113 -0.60 15.29 3.98
C LYS A 113 -0.28 15.96 5.32
N LEU A 114 0.72 15.46 6.07
CA LEU A 114 1.20 16.02 7.32
C LEU A 114 1.68 17.48 7.14
N ILE A 115 2.47 17.73 6.10
CA ILE A 115 2.97 19.08 5.79
C ILE A 115 1.80 20.00 5.39
N ALA A 116 0.87 19.51 4.58
CA ALA A 116 -0.27 20.30 4.10
C ALA A 116 -1.29 20.63 5.20
N SER A 117 -1.44 19.78 6.23
CA SER A 117 -2.36 20.02 7.35
C SER A 117 -1.90 21.21 8.20
N GLY A 118 -0.60 21.45 8.33
CA GLY A 118 -0.04 22.46 9.22
C GLY A 118 -0.27 22.16 10.71
N GLU A 119 -0.75 20.97 11.05
CA GLU A 119 -1.00 20.57 12.43
C GLU A 119 0.32 20.42 13.20
N LYS A 120 0.25 20.74 14.49
CA LYS A 120 1.40 20.52 15.38
C LYS A 120 1.50 19.01 15.66
N LEU A 121 2.67 18.47 15.41
CA LEU A 121 2.97 17.05 15.57
C LEU A 121 3.98 16.84 16.71
N PRO A 122 3.94 15.68 17.40
CA PRO A 122 4.92 15.35 18.45
C PRO A 122 6.33 15.12 17.89
N ALA A 123 6.46 14.82 16.58
CA ALA A 123 7.73 14.61 15.89
C ALA A 123 7.72 15.27 14.50
N ALA A 124 8.89 15.33 13.85
CA ALA A 124 9.01 15.83 12.49
C ALA A 124 8.10 15.05 11.51
N PRO A 125 7.51 15.70 10.49
CA PRO A 125 6.62 15.04 9.53
C PRO A 125 7.22 13.79 8.88
N GLU A 126 8.53 13.79 8.63
CA GLU A 126 9.26 12.65 8.08
C GLU A 126 9.21 11.44 9.01
N ILE A 127 9.51 11.64 10.28
CA ILE A 127 9.53 10.55 11.30
C ILE A 127 8.10 10.04 11.54
N THR A 128 7.15 10.95 11.63
CA THR A 128 5.73 10.61 11.80
C THR A 128 5.22 9.78 10.62
N ALA A 129 5.53 10.18 9.38
CA ALA A 129 5.14 9.44 8.18
C ALA A 129 5.75 8.04 8.12
N MET A 130 7.04 7.90 8.45
CA MET A 130 7.73 6.60 8.51
C MET A 130 7.08 5.69 9.56
N PHE A 131 6.75 6.22 10.72
CA PHE A 131 6.10 5.46 11.79
C PHE A 131 4.73 4.91 11.36
N TYR A 132 3.88 5.77 10.76
CA TYR A 132 2.56 5.33 10.28
C TYR A 132 2.66 4.37 9.09
N ALA A 133 3.50 4.65 8.09
CA ALA A 133 3.66 3.78 6.93
C ALA A 133 4.20 2.40 7.31
N GLY A 134 5.29 2.36 8.09
CA GLY A 134 5.88 1.10 8.55
C GLY A 134 4.94 0.32 9.46
N GLY A 135 4.29 1.00 10.41
CA GLY A 135 3.30 0.39 11.30
C GLY A 135 2.13 -0.23 10.53
N LEU A 136 1.58 0.48 9.54
CA LEU A 136 0.48 -0.01 8.71
C LEU A 136 0.89 -1.23 7.89
N ILE A 137 2.00 -1.14 7.15
CA ILE A 137 2.51 -2.25 6.31
C ILE A 137 2.77 -3.48 7.18
N GLN A 138 3.49 -3.32 8.29
CA GLN A 138 3.83 -4.45 9.17
C GLN A 138 2.59 -5.06 9.81
N THR A 139 1.62 -4.26 10.20
CA THR A 139 0.37 -4.74 10.81
C THR A 139 -0.44 -5.56 9.81
N VAL A 140 -0.65 -5.05 8.60
CA VAL A 140 -1.37 -5.76 7.54
C VAL A 140 -0.63 -7.04 7.13
N TYR A 141 0.68 -6.97 6.91
CA TYR A 141 1.50 -8.15 6.60
C TYR A 141 1.36 -9.24 7.67
N THR A 142 1.52 -8.87 8.95
CA THR A 142 1.41 -9.80 10.07
C THR A 142 0.02 -10.40 10.16
N TRP A 143 -1.03 -9.60 9.95
CA TRP A 143 -2.40 -10.07 9.97
C TRP A 143 -2.69 -11.05 8.83
N LEU A 144 -2.25 -10.75 7.59
CA LEU A 144 -2.44 -11.61 6.42
C LEU A 144 -1.72 -12.96 6.56
N THR A 145 -0.56 -12.98 7.21
CA THR A 145 0.26 -14.20 7.39
C THR A 145 -0.03 -14.99 8.66
N ALA A 146 -0.83 -14.43 9.57
CA ALA A 146 -1.14 -15.07 10.85
C ALA A 146 -1.99 -16.34 10.68
N LYS A 147 -1.64 -17.42 11.39
CA LYS A 147 -2.45 -18.66 11.43
C LYS A 147 -3.82 -18.47 12.10
N ARG A 148 -3.92 -17.54 13.07
CA ARG A 148 -5.15 -17.12 13.73
C ARG A 148 -5.23 -15.61 13.65
N ARG A 149 -6.05 -15.11 12.75
CA ARG A 149 -6.22 -13.67 12.55
C ARG A 149 -7.09 -13.10 13.68
N VAL A 150 -6.69 -11.95 14.17
CA VAL A 150 -7.59 -11.10 14.98
C VAL A 150 -8.78 -10.71 14.10
N PRO A 151 -10.03 -10.68 14.60
CA PRO A 151 -11.16 -10.15 13.83
C PRO A 151 -10.86 -8.77 13.27
N GLU A 152 -11.30 -8.53 12.05
CA GLU A 152 -11.00 -7.31 11.27
C GLU A 152 -11.46 -6.04 11.98
N ASP A 153 -12.71 -6.04 12.46
CA ASP A 153 -13.31 -4.93 13.21
C ASP A 153 -12.47 -4.55 14.44
N LYS A 154 -11.95 -5.57 15.12
CA LYS A 154 -11.04 -5.37 16.25
C LYS A 154 -9.70 -4.82 15.81
N MET A 155 -9.12 -5.32 14.71
CA MET A 155 -7.85 -4.82 14.18
C MET A 155 -7.95 -3.35 13.79
N LEU A 156 -9.01 -2.99 13.06
CA LEU A 156 -9.23 -1.60 12.64
C LEU A 156 -9.49 -0.68 13.84
N ALA A 157 -10.25 -1.13 14.83
CA ALA A 157 -10.48 -0.36 16.05
C ALA A 157 -9.18 -0.10 16.83
N GLU A 158 -8.29 -1.10 16.92
CA GLU A 158 -7.00 -0.95 17.59
C GLU A 158 -6.05 -0.03 16.81
N ILE A 159 -6.02 -0.10 15.46
CA ILE A 159 -5.25 0.84 14.63
C ILE A 159 -5.76 2.27 14.82
N THR A 160 -7.07 2.48 14.79
CA THR A 160 -7.67 3.81 15.02
C THR A 160 -7.31 4.34 16.40
N ALA A 161 -7.41 3.51 17.45
CA ALA A 161 -7.03 3.90 18.80
C ALA A 161 -5.56 4.30 18.94
N LEU A 162 -4.65 3.66 18.18
CA LEU A 162 -3.24 4.06 18.15
C LEU A 162 -3.04 5.42 17.43
N ILE A 163 -3.80 5.67 16.36
CA ILE A 163 -3.80 6.98 15.68
C ILE A 163 -4.32 8.06 16.64
N ASP A 164 -5.42 7.79 17.36
CA ASP A 164 -5.99 8.69 18.37
C ASP A 164 -4.97 9.04 19.45
N ALA A 165 -4.29 8.04 20.00
CA ALA A 165 -3.34 8.23 21.10
C ALA A 165 -2.16 9.15 20.69
N VAL A 166 -1.68 9.05 19.47
CA VAL A 166 -0.59 9.90 18.95
C VAL A 166 -1.04 11.36 18.78
N HIS A 167 -2.33 11.59 18.47
CA HIS A 167 -2.87 12.95 18.27
C HIS A 167 -3.39 13.61 19.54
N ALA A 168 -3.76 12.83 20.57
CA ALA A 168 -4.32 13.36 21.81
C ALA A 168 -3.29 14.11 22.69
N GLU A 169 -2.00 13.87 22.47
CA GLU A 169 -0.89 14.48 23.25
C GLU A 169 -0.19 15.63 22.51
N ALA A 170 -0.63 16.03 21.32
CA ALA A 170 -0.02 17.08 20.49
C ALA A 170 -0.79 18.42 20.61
#